data_e0bd452fc0628b5e1d67097704f07c8d
#
_entry.id   e0bd452fc0628b5e1d67097704f07c8d
#
_cell.length_a   1.000
_cell.length_b   1.000
_cell.length_c   1.000
_cell.angle_alpha   90.00
_cell.angle_beta   90.00
_cell.angle_gamma   90.00
#
_symmetry.space_group_name_H-M   'P 1'
#
loop_
_entity.id
_entity.type
_entity.pdbx_description
1 polymer ?
#
loop_
_entity_poly.entity_id
_entity_poly.type
_entity_poly.pdbx_seq_one_letter_code
_entity_poly.pdbx_strand_id
1 'polypeptide(L)'
;MFCYQCQEAAKGSGCVLRGVCGKKDTTARYMDLLLFVVRGVSVTADTLRTKGYEVEAGTNEFVTDALFSTITNANFDDESILARVRKGLELRDRLKARAVEAGIVLPEADELTWNGKEEEHLSKSASVGVLREPNEDLRSLKELLMYGLKGMAAYHEHAMRLGFADEAIHAFMQSALARITTQTMGADELVALVLEAGQYGVQVMALLDRANTTRYGHPELTKVNIGVGKNPGILISGHDLHDLEELLRQTEGTGVDVYTHSEMLPGHYYPAFKKYKHFVGNYGNAWWKQREEFTAFNGPIVFTTNCIVPPLENATYKERMFTANSTGYPGCKHIATDADGHKDFSEVIALAKQCQPPVELEQGEIIGGFAHNQVMQLADKVVEAVKSGAIRKFVVMAGCDGRMKSRDYYADFAQALPKDTVILTAGCAKYRYNKLPLGDIQGIPRVLDAGQCNDSYSLAVIALKLKEVFQLNDINELPIVYNIAWYEQKAVIVLLALLSLGVKHIHLGPTLPAFLSPNVAKVLVEQFGIGGITTPEADMKLFGIC
;
A
#
# COMPACT_ATOMS: atom_id res chain seq x y z
N MET A 1 17.29 17.68 0.15
CA MET A 1 16.04 16.96 -0.18
C MET A 1 14.82 17.81 0.10
N PHE A 2 13.71 17.50 -0.54
CA PHE A 2 12.36 17.89 -0.11
C PHE A 2 11.43 16.68 -0.31
N CYS A 3 10.68 16.29 0.71
CA CYS A 3 9.75 15.16 0.61
C CYS A 3 8.54 15.37 1.53
N TYR A 4 7.33 15.25 0.99
CA TYR A 4 6.07 15.38 1.74
C TYR A 4 5.04 14.30 1.39
N GLN A 5 5.52 13.15 0.86
CA GLN A 5 4.67 12.09 0.30
C GLN A 5 3.88 11.27 1.33
N CYS A 6 4.17 11.39 2.64
CA CYS A 6 3.50 10.61 3.68
C CYS A 6 2.87 11.50 4.75
N GLN A 7 1.99 10.91 5.55
CA GLN A 7 1.28 11.61 6.62
C GLN A 7 2.21 12.17 7.71
N GLU A 8 3.37 11.54 7.94
CA GLU A 8 4.36 12.00 8.92
C GLU A 8 5.35 13.04 8.35
N ALA A 9 5.02 13.71 7.23
CA ALA A 9 5.86 14.79 6.71
C ALA A 9 6.16 15.83 7.81
N ALA A 10 7.43 16.23 7.92
CA ALA A 10 7.89 17.10 9.01
C ALA A 10 7.05 18.38 9.11
N LYS A 11 6.52 18.66 10.28
CA LYS A 11 5.66 19.84 10.59
C LYS A 11 4.43 19.94 9.68
N GLY A 12 3.97 18.85 9.03
CA GLY A 12 2.87 18.90 8.08
C GLY A 12 3.17 19.69 6.80
N SER A 13 4.44 19.93 6.48
CA SER A 13 4.86 20.72 5.31
C SER A 13 5.90 20.04 4.43
N GLY A 14 6.81 19.26 5.01
CA GLY A 14 7.82 18.50 4.27
C GLY A 14 9.13 18.29 5.02
N CYS A 15 9.80 17.21 4.68
CA CYS A 15 11.13 16.85 5.20
C CYS A 15 12.21 17.49 4.32
N VAL A 16 13.12 18.28 4.92
CA VAL A 16 14.14 19.03 4.18
C VAL A 16 15.58 18.63 4.50
N LEU A 17 15.83 17.97 5.63
CA LEU A 17 17.17 17.52 6.05
C LEU A 17 17.26 15.99 6.06
N ARG A 18 16.27 15.36 6.63
CA ARG A 18 16.12 13.91 6.75
C ARG A 18 14.63 13.58 6.84
N GLY A 19 14.21 12.47 6.25
CA GLY A 19 12.84 11.97 6.40
C GLY A 19 12.50 11.64 7.86
N VAL A 20 11.31 12.01 8.32
CA VAL A 20 10.78 11.56 9.63
C VAL A 20 10.74 10.03 9.68
N CYS A 21 10.51 9.38 8.54
CA CYS A 21 10.61 7.93 8.35
C CYS A 21 12.03 7.37 8.54
N GLY A 22 13.06 8.22 8.62
CA GLY A 22 14.46 7.84 8.73
C GLY A 22 15.26 7.82 7.41
N LYS A 23 14.62 8.15 6.28
CA LYS A 23 15.28 8.21 4.97
C LYS A 23 16.32 9.33 4.94
N LYS A 24 17.52 9.02 4.40
CA LYS A 24 18.61 9.99 4.26
C LYS A 24 18.32 10.99 3.13
N ASP A 25 19.01 12.13 3.15
CA ASP A 25 18.98 13.12 2.06
C ASP A 25 19.38 12.51 0.72
N THR A 26 20.45 11.72 0.68
CA THR A 26 20.94 11.05 -0.53
C THR A 26 19.90 10.10 -1.10
N THR A 27 19.33 9.22 -0.28
CA THR A 27 18.30 8.27 -0.72
C THR A 27 17.08 8.98 -1.30
N ALA A 28 16.59 10.03 -0.65
CA ALA A 28 15.44 10.79 -1.15
C ALA A 28 15.75 11.47 -2.50
N ARG A 29 16.96 12.04 -2.66
CA ARG A 29 17.40 12.64 -3.94
C ARG A 29 17.56 11.60 -5.05
N TYR A 30 18.12 10.43 -4.75
CA TYR A 30 18.23 9.36 -5.75
C TYR A 30 16.86 8.81 -6.15
N MET A 31 15.88 8.82 -5.25
CA MET A 31 14.49 8.51 -5.61
C MET A 31 13.89 9.57 -6.56
N ASP A 32 14.16 10.87 -6.34
CA ASP A 32 13.75 11.93 -7.27
C ASP A 32 14.40 11.73 -8.64
N LEU A 33 15.68 11.34 -8.68
CA LEU A 33 16.40 11.02 -9.91
C LEU A 33 15.82 9.77 -10.60
N LEU A 34 15.49 8.73 -9.83
CA LEU A 34 14.84 7.54 -10.38
C LEU A 34 13.49 7.89 -11.02
N LEU A 35 12.67 8.69 -10.37
CA LEU A 35 11.38 9.14 -10.93
C LEU A 35 11.56 9.99 -12.20
N PHE A 36 12.61 10.81 -12.28
CA PHE A 36 12.97 11.52 -13.49
C PHE A 36 13.31 10.57 -14.64
N VAL A 37 14.11 9.53 -14.37
CA VAL A 37 14.45 8.50 -15.37
C VAL A 37 13.20 7.70 -15.79
N VAL A 38 12.36 7.32 -14.84
CA VAL A 38 11.09 6.60 -15.11
C VAL A 38 10.17 7.42 -16.02
N ARG A 39 10.12 8.75 -15.83
CA ARG A 39 9.38 9.65 -16.76
C ARG A 39 9.95 9.57 -18.17
N GLY A 40 11.27 9.58 -18.34
CA GLY A 40 11.91 9.45 -19.66
C GLY A 40 11.60 8.10 -20.33
N VAL A 41 11.66 7.00 -19.59
CA VAL A 41 11.24 5.67 -20.07
C VAL A 41 9.78 5.70 -20.49
N SER A 42 8.91 6.29 -19.66
CA SER A 42 7.47 6.34 -19.91
C SER A 42 7.10 7.19 -21.11
N VAL A 43 7.75 8.34 -21.32
CA VAL A 43 7.56 9.18 -22.51
C VAL A 43 7.89 8.41 -23.78
N THR A 44 9.00 7.68 -23.80
CA THR A 44 9.41 6.90 -24.97
C THR A 44 8.47 5.73 -25.23
N ALA A 45 8.10 5.00 -24.16
CA ALA A 45 7.19 3.86 -24.25
C ALA A 45 5.79 4.29 -24.71
N ASP A 46 5.23 5.38 -24.16
CA ASP A 46 3.93 5.92 -24.53
C ASP A 46 3.94 6.42 -26.01
N THR A 47 5.02 7.08 -26.42
CA THR A 47 5.18 7.51 -27.82
C THR A 47 5.21 6.33 -28.78
N LEU A 48 5.94 5.26 -28.46
CA LEU A 48 5.95 4.02 -29.25
C LEU A 48 4.56 3.40 -29.34
N ARG A 49 3.89 3.26 -28.19
CA ARG A 49 2.55 2.65 -28.10
C ARG A 49 1.50 3.44 -28.89
N THR A 50 1.53 4.77 -28.83
CA THR A 50 0.59 5.62 -29.58
C THR A 50 0.83 5.55 -31.10
N LYS A 51 2.00 5.10 -31.54
CA LYS A 51 2.33 4.84 -32.96
C LYS A 51 2.08 3.38 -33.36
N GLY A 52 1.47 2.57 -32.49
CA GLY A 52 1.11 1.18 -32.76
C GLY A 52 2.23 0.17 -32.58
N TYR A 53 3.33 0.54 -31.90
CA TYR A 53 4.41 -0.37 -31.59
C TYR A 53 4.19 -1.00 -30.21
N GLU A 54 4.46 -2.29 -30.12
CA GLU A 54 4.46 -3.00 -28.83
C GLU A 54 5.61 -2.49 -27.94
N VAL A 55 5.39 -2.42 -26.66
CA VAL A 55 6.41 -2.10 -25.65
C VAL A 55 6.84 -3.40 -24.97
N GLU A 56 8.14 -3.60 -24.84
CA GLU A 56 8.72 -4.80 -24.22
C GLU A 56 8.19 -4.98 -22.79
N ALA A 57 7.85 -6.22 -22.41
CA ALA A 57 7.37 -6.57 -21.07
C ALA A 57 8.31 -6.07 -19.95
N GLY A 58 9.62 -6.21 -20.14
CA GLY A 58 10.61 -5.68 -19.20
C GLY A 58 10.56 -4.18 -18.96
N THR A 59 9.96 -3.38 -19.88
CA THR A 59 9.70 -1.95 -19.66
C THR A 59 8.57 -1.74 -18.65
N ASN A 60 7.51 -2.52 -18.79
CA ASN A 60 6.35 -2.49 -17.90
C ASN A 60 6.76 -2.88 -16.46
N GLU A 61 7.50 -3.96 -16.33
CA GLU A 61 8.05 -4.44 -15.07
C GLU A 61 8.97 -3.40 -14.41
N PHE A 62 9.87 -2.80 -15.20
CA PHE A 62 10.78 -1.77 -14.68
C PHE A 62 10.03 -0.55 -14.13
N VAL A 63 9.05 -0.01 -14.88
CA VAL A 63 8.27 1.16 -14.42
C VAL A 63 7.53 0.83 -13.14
N THR A 64 6.94 -0.36 -13.05
CA THR A 64 6.20 -0.81 -11.86
C THR A 64 7.12 -0.96 -10.65
N ASP A 65 8.26 -1.69 -10.76
CA ASP A 65 9.24 -1.85 -9.68
C ASP A 65 9.85 -0.51 -9.24
N ALA A 66 10.21 0.34 -10.19
CA ALA A 66 10.82 1.63 -9.91
C ALA A 66 9.86 2.55 -9.12
N LEU A 67 8.60 2.66 -9.54
CA LEU A 67 7.57 3.40 -8.80
C LEU A 67 7.37 2.83 -7.39
N PHE A 68 7.23 1.51 -7.27
CA PHE A 68 7.01 0.85 -5.99
C PHE A 68 8.21 1.02 -5.05
N SER A 69 9.45 0.94 -5.54
CA SER A 69 10.65 1.13 -4.72
C SER A 69 10.72 2.50 -4.03
N THR A 70 10.01 3.50 -4.59
CA THR A 70 10.02 4.88 -4.08
C THR A 70 8.88 5.21 -3.10
N ILE A 71 7.99 4.26 -2.79
CA ILE A 71 6.95 4.52 -1.78
C ILE A 71 7.55 4.69 -0.39
N THR A 72 6.74 5.21 0.52
CA THR A 72 7.17 5.43 1.91
C THR A 72 7.58 4.12 2.57
N ASN A 73 8.73 4.11 3.24
CA ASN A 73 9.25 2.99 4.04
C ASN A 73 9.50 1.68 3.26
N ALA A 74 9.68 1.73 1.94
CA ALA A 74 10.03 0.56 1.13
C ALA A 74 11.55 0.37 1.02
N ASN A 75 12.27 1.37 0.54
CA ASN A 75 13.69 1.26 0.26
C ASN A 75 14.49 2.40 0.90
N PHE A 76 15.57 2.05 1.59
CA PHE A 76 16.49 2.96 2.28
C PHE A 76 17.93 2.81 1.77
N ASP A 77 18.14 1.97 0.75
CA ASP A 77 19.46 1.64 0.21
C ASP A 77 19.76 2.48 -1.04
N ASP A 78 20.74 3.36 -0.93
CA ASP A 78 21.16 4.25 -2.02
C ASP A 78 21.61 3.45 -3.25
N GLU A 79 22.36 2.36 -3.06
CA GLU A 79 22.84 1.54 -4.18
C GLU A 79 21.72 0.78 -4.88
N SER A 80 20.75 0.29 -4.12
CA SER A 80 19.54 -0.33 -4.69
C SER A 80 18.75 0.64 -5.57
N ILE A 81 18.66 1.92 -5.20
CA ILE A 81 17.99 2.94 -6.00
C ILE A 81 18.85 3.32 -7.23
N LEU A 82 20.17 3.49 -7.05
CA LEU A 82 21.09 3.81 -8.15
C LEU A 82 21.17 2.70 -9.19
N ALA A 83 21.10 1.43 -8.79
CA ALA A 83 21.02 0.31 -9.72
C ALA A 83 19.77 0.42 -10.62
N ARG A 84 18.63 0.86 -10.07
CA ARG A 84 17.42 1.14 -10.86
C ARG A 84 17.57 2.36 -11.77
N VAL A 85 18.29 3.39 -11.33
CA VAL A 85 18.61 4.55 -12.18
C VAL A 85 19.43 4.11 -13.40
N ARG A 86 20.49 3.33 -13.21
CA ARG A 86 21.32 2.78 -14.29
C ARG A 86 20.49 1.93 -15.27
N LYS A 87 19.74 0.97 -14.75
CA LYS A 87 18.84 0.12 -15.55
C LYS A 87 17.83 0.94 -16.35
N GLY A 88 17.26 1.98 -15.74
CA GLY A 88 16.29 2.86 -16.39
C GLY A 88 16.90 3.71 -17.52
N LEU A 89 18.12 4.22 -17.34
CA LEU A 89 18.85 4.94 -18.38
C LEU A 89 19.15 4.03 -19.59
N GLU A 90 19.64 2.83 -19.37
CA GLU A 90 19.88 1.83 -20.42
C GLU A 90 18.58 1.47 -21.16
N LEU A 91 17.51 1.25 -20.43
CA LEU A 91 16.20 0.94 -21.01
C LEU A 91 15.66 2.11 -21.84
N ARG A 92 15.70 3.33 -21.31
CA ARG A 92 15.31 4.54 -22.02
C ARG A 92 16.05 4.68 -23.34
N ASP A 93 17.38 4.53 -23.31
CA ASP A 93 18.21 4.73 -24.50
C ASP A 93 17.98 3.63 -25.54
N ARG A 94 17.71 2.40 -25.12
CA ARG A 94 17.29 1.31 -26.01
C ARG A 94 15.93 1.60 -26.67
N LEU A 95 14.94 2.07 -25.91
CA LEU A 95 13.64 2.47 -26.46
C LEU A 95 13.75 3.68 -27.41
N LYS A 96 14.62 4.65 -27.11
CA LYS A 96 14.92 5.78 -28.00
C LYS A 96 15.53 5.30 -29.33
N ALA A 97 16.49 4.40 -29.30
CA ALA A 97 17.09 3.84 -30.52
C ALA A 97 16.00 3.18 -31.38
N ARG A 98 15.12 2.39 -30.76
CA ARG A 98 13.98 1.75 -31.46
C ARG A 98 13.03 2.78 -32.08
N ALA A 99 12.74 3.88 -31.38
CA ALA A 99 11.91 4.95 -31.94
C ALA A 99 12.57 5.63 -33.17
N VAL A 100 13.88 5.88 -33.11
CA VAL A 100 14.65 6.41 -34.25
C VAL A 100 14.64 5.45 -35.43
N GLU A 101 14.89 4.17 -35.22
CA GLU A 101 14.82 3.13 -36.26
C GLU A 101 13.44 3.05 -36.93
N ALA A 102 12.38 3.28 -36.15
CA ALA A 102 11.00 3.35 -36.62
C ALA A 102 10.63 4.70 -37.30
N GLY A 103 11.55 5.64 -37.37
CA GLY A 103 11.29 6.99 -37.93
C GLY A 103 10.36 7.84 -37.04
N ILE A 104 10.24 7.52 -35.75
CA ILE A 104 9.38 8.23 -34.81
C ILE A 104 10.15 9.39 -34.20
N VAL A 105 9.57 10.58 -34.24
CA VAL A 105 10.10 11.77 -33.57
C VAL A 105 9.60 11.78 -32.13
N LEU A 106 10.54 11.75 -31.16
CA LEU A 106 10.26 11.88 -29.76
C LEU A 106 10.06 13.35 -29.37
N PRO A 107 9.24 13.65 -28.34
CA PRO A 107 9.11 15.01 -27.84
C PRO A 107 10.41 15.51 -27.22
N GLU A 108 10.58 16.83 -27.17
CA GLU A 108 11.69 17.44 -26.45
C GLU A 108 11.42 17.42 -24.94
N ALA A 109 12.29 16.75 -24.19
CA ALA A 109 12.24 16.71 -22.73
C ALA A 109 13.62 16.43 -22.15
N ASP A 110 13.92 17.05 -21.02
CA ASP A 110 15.17 16.86 -20.28
C ASP A 110 15.34 15.39 -19.86
N GLU A 111 14.25 14.72 -19.53
CA GLU A 111 14.17 13.29 -19.21
C GLU A 111 14.65 12.38 -20.37
N LEU A 112 14.60 12.85 -21.61
CA LEU A 112 15.05 12.12 -22.79
C LEU A 112 16.49 12.45 -23.20
N THR A 113 16.95 13.64 -22.86
CA THR A 113 18.26 14.17 -23.32
C THR A 113 19.37 13.99 -22.31
N TRP A 114 19.05 14.01 -21.00
CA TRP A 114 20.06 13.81 -19.96
C TRP A 114 20.60 12.37 -19.98
N ASN A 115 21.90 12.25 -20.20
CA ASN A 115 22.61 10.97 -20.28
C ASN A 115 23.66 10.84 -19.16
N GLY A 116 23.38 11.46 -18.02
CA GLY A 116 24.28 11.74 -16.93
C GLY A 116 25.18 10.60 -16.49
N LYS A 117 26.42 10.94 -16.25
CA LYS A 117 27.41 10.09 -15.65
C LYS A 117 27.14 9.96 -14.14
N GLU A 118 27.69 8.92 -13.52
CA GLU A 118 27.45 8.68 -12.08
C GLU A 118 27.84 9.86 -11.19
N GLU A 119 28.94 10.56 -11.51
CA GLU A 119 29.37 11.77 -10.82
C GLU A 119 28.35 12.93 -10.87
N GLU A 120 27.44 12.91 -11.85
CA GLU A 120 26.41 13.92 -12.03
C GLU A 120 25.08 13.56 -11.31
N HIS A 121 24.87 12.31 -10.87
CA HIS A 121 23.62 11.86 -10.31
C HIS A 121 23.13 12.71 -9.14
N LEU A 122 24.01 13.05 -8.20
CA LEU A 122 23.65 13.85 -7.04
C LEU A 122 23.36 15.32 -7.40
N SER A 123 24.11 15.90 -8.35
CA SER A 123 23.84 17.27 -8.82
C SER A 123 22.53 17.35 -9.60
N LYS A 124 22.26 16.39 -10.49
CA LYS A 124 21.01 16.33 -11.24
C LYS A 124 19.81 16.16 -10.33
N SER A 125 19.90 15.30 -9.32
CA SER A 125 18.82 15.05 -8.37
C SER A 125 18.36 16.32 -7.63
N ALA A 126 19.23 17.32 -7.49
CA ALA A 126 18.88 18.58 -6.85
C ALA A 126 17.89 19.44 -7.67
N SER A 127 17.81 19.22 -8.99
CA SER A 127 16.98 20.02 -9.91
C SER A 127 15.70 19.31 -10.37
N VAL A 128 15.55 18.00 -10.11
CA VAL A 128 14.47 17.19 -10.69
C VAL A 128 13.41 16.74 -9.66
N GLY A 129 13.55 17.13 -8.40
CA GLY A 129 12.63 16.76 -7.31
C GLY A 129 11.30 17.53 -7.36
N VAL A 130 10.50 17.31 -6.33
CA VAL A 130 9.14 17.85 -6.18
C VAL A 130 9.05 19.36 -6.44
N LEU A 131 10.02 20.14 -5.97
CA LEU A 131 10.02 21.60 -6.09
C LEU A 131 10.36 22.14 -7.50
N ARG A 132 10.59 21.26 -8.49
CA ARG A 132 10.80 21.67 -9.89
C ARG A 132 9.56 22.35 -10.49
N GLU A 133 8.37 22.04 -9.99
CA GLU A 133 7.13 22.74 -10.36
C GLU A 133 6.92 23.90 -9.38
N PRO A 134 7.08 25.16 -9.85
CA PRO A 134 6.98 26.32 -8.98
C PRO A 134 5.54 26.65 -8.57
N ASN A 135 4.56 26.33 -9.43
CA ASN A 135 3.16 26.57 -9.13
C ASN A 135 2.67 25.53 -8.10
N GLU A 136 2.25 26.00 -6.94
CA GLU A 136 1.88 25.14 -5.82
C GLU A 136 0.67 24.25 -6.13
N ASP A 137 -0.33 24.75 -6.84
CA ASP A 137 -1.53 23.98 -7.19
C ASP A 137 -1.23 22.90 -8.22
N LEU A 138 -0.48 23.26 -9.28
CA LEU A 138 -0.06 22.29 -10.29
C LEU A 138 0.87 21.23 -9.68
N ARG A 139 1.79 21.64 -8.80
CA ARG A 139 2.66 20.74 -8.04
C ARG A 139 1.83 19.78 -7.20
N SER A 140 0.85 20.29 -6.45
CA SER A 140 -0.04 19.51 -5.62
C SER A 140 -0.78 18.43 -6.43
N LEU A 141 -1.34 18.79 -7.57
CA LEU A 141 -2.07 17.85 -8.45
C LEU A 141 -1.13 16.82 -9.10
N LYS A 142 0.05 17.26 -9.58
CA LYS A 142 1.06 16.35 -10.15
C LYS A 142 1.58 15.35 -9.13
N GLU A 143 1.79 15.78 -7.87
CA GLU A 143 2.23 14.88 -6.81
C GLU A 143 1.10 13.96 -6.32
N LEU A 144 -0.13 14.45 -6.25
CA LEU A 144 -1.30 13.61 -5.96
C LEU A 144 -1.43 12.48 -7.00
N LEU A 145 -1.29 12.80 -8.28
CA LEU A 145 -1.23 11.80 -9.36
C LEU A 145 -0.05 10.84 -9.17
N MET A 146 1.16 11.37 -9.00
CA MET A 146 2.38 10.56 -8.83
C MET A 146 2.23 9.56 -7.66
N TYR A 147 1.67 10.01 -6.54
CA TYR A 147 1.47 9.15 -5.37
C TYR A 147 0.37 8.11 -5.61
N GLY A 148 -0.67 8.46 -6.35
CA GLY A 148 -1.65 7.48 -6.86
C GLY A 148 -1.00 6.41 -7.74
N LEU A 149 -0.17 6.81 -8.71
CA LEU A 149 0.56 5.88 -9.59
C LEU A 149 1.53 4.98 -8.82
N LYS A 150 2.21 5.48 -7.80
CA LYS A 150 3.07 4.65 -6.93
C LYS A 150 2.25 3.58 -6.18
N GLY A 151 1.09 3.95 -5.66
CA GLY A 151 0.18 3.00 -5.01
C GLY A 151 -0.39 1.96 -5.98
N MET A 152 -0.75 2.39 -7.19
CA MET A 152 -1.19 1.53 -8.29
C MET A 152 -0.10 0.52 -8.67
N ALA A 153 1.15 0.98 -8.83
CA ALA A 153 2.29 0.13 -9.15
C ALA A 153 2.52 -0.94 -8.06
N ALA A 154 2.37 -0.59 -6.78
CA ALA A 154 2.50 -1.55 -5.69
C ALA A 154 1.48 -2.68 -5.77
N TYR A 155 0.22 -2.38 -6.03
CA TYR A 155 -0.82 -3.41 -6.19
C TYR A 155 -0.65 -4.22 -7.47
N HIS A 156 -0.24 -3.56 -8.56
CA HIS A 156 -0.01 -4.26 -9.83
C HIS A 156 1.15 -5.24 -9.75
N GLU A 157 2.25 -4.88 -9.06
CA GLU A 157 3.39 -5.78 -8.88
C GLU A 157 2.99 -7.09 -8.19
N HIS A 158 2.15 -7.03 -7.14
CA HIS A 158 1.67 -8.24 -6.48
C HIS A 158 0.84 -9.12 -7.40
N ALA A 159 -0.02 -8.54 -8.24
CA ALA A 159 -0.78 -9.28 -9.23
C ALA A 159 0.13 -9.92 -10.29
N MET A 160 1.13 -9.18 -10.78
CA MET A 160 2.11 -9.67 -11.77
C MET A 160 2.89 -10.88 -11.25
N ARG A 161 3.29 -10.89 -9.97
CA ARG A 161 3.98 -12.03 -9.34
C ARG A 161 3.14 -13.31 -9.33
N LEU A 162 1.83 -13.18 -9.40
CA LEU A 162 0.89 -14.29 -9.51
C LEU A 162 0.51 -14.62 -10.97
N GLY A 163 1.19 -14.00 -11.95
CA GLY A 163 0.92 -14.20 -13.37
C GLY A 163 -0.26 -13.39 -13.91
N PHE A 164 -0.73 -12.40 -13.17
CA PHE A 164 -1.82 -11.51 -13.58
C PHE A 164 -1.26 -10.13 -13.90
N ALA A 165 -1.03 -9.85 -15.18
CA ALA A 165 -0.68 -8.54 -15.69
C ALA A 165 -1.85 -7.95 -16.48
N ASP A 166 -1.94 -6.61 -16.51
CA ASP A 166 -2.93 -5.89 -17.33
C ASP A 166 -2.22 -4.78 -18.09
N GLU A 167 -2.17 -4.91 -19.43
CA GLU A 167 -1.50 -3.96 -20.30
C GLU A 167 -2.16 -2.58 -20.26
N ALA A 168 -3.46 -2.49 -20.03
CA ALA A 168 -4.14 -1.21 -19.92
C ALA A 168 -3.68 -0.41 -18.69
N ILE A 169 -3.40 -1.09 -17.59
CA ILE A 169 -2.86 -0.45 -16.37
C ILE A 169 -1.43 0.04 -16.63
N HIS A 170 -0.57 -0.78 -17.26
CA HIS A 170 0.78 -0.35 -17.65
C HIS A 170 0.77 0.84 -18.59
N ALA A 171 -0.06 0.77 -19.65
CA ALA A 171 -0.22 1.84 -20.61
C ALA A 171 -0.67 3.13 -19.94
N PHE A 172 -1.66 3.07 -19.04
CA PHE A 172 -2.14 4.22 -18.29
C PHE A 172 -1.05 4.84 -17.43
N MET A 173 -0.33 4.04 -16.62
CA MET A 173 0.76 4.56 -15.77
C MET A 173 1.81 5.30 -16.59
N GLN A 174 2.23 4.72 -17.72
CA GLN A 174 3.24 5.33 -18.59
C GLN A 174 2.70 6.57 -19.32
N SER A 175 1.46 6.52 -19.81
CA SER A 175 0.81 7.67 -20.46
C SER A 175 0.62 8.84 -19.48
N ALA A 176 0.17 8.57 -18.25
CA ALA A 176 0.03 9.60 -17.23
C ALA A 176 1.37 10.29 -16.90
N LEU A 177 2.44 9.49 -16.75
CA LEU A 177 3.80 10.02 -16.55
C LEU A 177 4.31 10.81 -17.76
N ALA A 178 4.05 10.34 -18.98
CA ALA A 178 4.42 11.04 -20.21
C ALA A 178 3.71 12.39 -20.32
N ARG A 179 2.41 12.43 -20.07
CA ARG A 179 1.58 13.65 -20.15
C ARG A 179 2.06 14.72 -19.18
N ILE A 180 2.29 14.41 -17.90
CA ILE A 180 2.78 15.41 -16.92
C ILE A 180 4.23 15.84 -17.16
N THR A 181 4.97 15.13 -18.03
CA THR A 181 6.36 15.43 -18.38
C THR A 181 6.44 16.33 -19.62
N THR A 182 5.64 16.05 -20.64
CA THR A 182 5.78 16.66 -21.97
C THR A 182 4.69 17.66 -22.33
N GLN A 183 3.58 17.69 -21.58
CA GLN A 183 2.45 18.57 -21.86
C GLN A 183 2.34 19.68 -20.81
N THR A 184 1.99 20.88 -21.29
CA THR A 184 1.58 21.96 -20.40
C THR A 184 0.11 21.75 -20.05
N MET A 185 -0.15 21.25 -18.84
CA MET A 185 -1.49 20.93 -18.36
C MET A 185 -1.97 21.98 -17.37
N GLY A 186 -3.23 22.41 -17.52
CA GLY A 186 -3.92 23.23 -16.55
C GLY A 186 -4.45 22.41 -15.35
N ALA A 187 -4.99 23.11 -14.33
CA ALA A 187 -5.52 22.46 -13.13
C ALA A 187 -6.67 21.50 -13.47
N ASP A 188 -7.61 21.89 -14.32
CA ASP A 188 -8.76 21.07 -14.69
C ASP A 188 -8.36 19.77 -15.40
N GLU A 189 -7.37 19.85 -16.29
CA GLU A 189 -6.82 18.69 -16.99
C GLU A 189 -6.10 17.73 -16.03
N LEU A 190 -5.37 18.28 -15.05
CA LEU A 190 -4.73 17.48 -14.01
C LEU A 190 -5.75 16.82 -13.06
N VAL A 191 -6.83 17.54 -12.69
CA VAL A 191 -7.93 16.96 -11.90
C VAL A 191 -8.57 15.80 -12.66
N ALA A 192 -8.86 15.98 -13.96
CA ALA A 192 -9.41 14.91 -14.79
C ALA A 192 -8.47 13.68 -14.82
N LEU A 193 -7.17 13.89 -14.97
CA LEU A 193 -6.17 12.82 -14.99
C LEU A 193 -6.03 12.11 -13.62
N VAL A 194 -6.16 12.85 -12.51
CA VAL A 194 -6.18 12.30 -11.15
C VAL A 194 -7.42 11.41 -10.94
N LEU A 195 -8.60 11.83 -11.42
CA LEU A 195 -9.81 11.02 -11.34
C LEU A 195 -9.74 9.78 -12.24
N GLU A 196 -9.14 9.90 -13.43
CA GLU A 196 -8.85 8.76 -14.30
C GLU A 196 -7.93 7.75 -13.60
N ALA A 197 -6.88 8.22 -12.89
CA ALA A 197 -6.05 7.36 -12.07
C ALA A 197 -6.86 6.62 -10.99
N GLY A 198 -7.90 7.25 -10.44
CA GLY A 198 -8.84 6.59 -9.51
C GLY A 198 -9.59 5.42 -10.15
N GLN A 199 -10.03 5.54 -11.40
CA GLN A 199 -10.70 4.46 -12.14
C GLN A 199 -9.75 3.27 -12.35
N TYR A 200 -8.49 3.51 -12.74
CA TYR A 200 -7.47 2.48 -12.82
C TYR A 200 -7.08 1.93 -11.43
N GLY A 201 -7.23 2.72 -10.38
CA GLY A 201 -7.10 2.27 -9.00
C GLY A 201 -8.12 1.19 -8.64
N VAL A 202 -9.37 1.32 -9.05
CA VAL A 202 -10.39 0.27 -8.91
C VAL A 202 -9.99 -0.97 -9.70
N GLN A 203 -9.55 -0.80 -10.95
CA GLN A 203 -9.16 -1.93 -11.81
C GLN A 203 -7.97 -2.71 -11.26
N VAL A 204 -6.93 -2.04 -10.77
CA VAL A 204 -5.74 -2.71 -10.23
C VAL A 204 -6.05 -3.47 -8.94
N MET A 205 -6.91 -2.92 -8.06
CA MET A 205 -7.33 -3.64 -6.87
C MET A 205 -8.22 -4.85 -7.22
N ALA A 206 -9.11 -4.73 -8.20
CA ALA A 206 -9.89 -5.85 -8.72
C ALA A 206 -9.00 -6.94 -9.35
N LEU A 207 -7.95 -6.54 -10.08
CA LEU A 207 -6.96 -7.46 -10.64
C LEU A 207 -6.22 -8.23 -9.56
N LEU A 208 -5.78 -7.55 -8.51
CA LEU A 208 -5.07 -8.17 -7.39
C LEU A 208 -5.99 -9.10 -6.58
N ASP A 209 -7.24 -8.70 -6.32
CA ASP A 209 -8.24 -9.56 -5.68
C ASP A 209 -8.44 -10.85 -6.49
N ARG A 210 -8.63 -10.73 -7.82
CA ARG A 210 -8.75 -11.87 -8.72
C ARG A 210 -7.50 -12.76 -8.69
N ALA A 211 -6.30 -12.17 -8.70
CA ALA A 211 -5.04 -12.91 -8.64
C ALA A 211 -4.92 -13.72 -7.34
N ASN A 212 -5.12 -13.05 -6.20
CA ASN A 212 -5.06 -13.68 -4.88
C ASN A 212 -6.11 -14.78 -4.71
N THR A 213 -7.37 -14.49 -5.07
CA THR A 213 -8.48 -15.44 -4.88
C THR A 213 -8.41 -16.62 -5.83
N THR A 214 -7.89 -16.43 -7.06
CA THR A 214 -7.63 -17.53 -8.00
C THR A 214 -6.55 -18.46 -7.49
N ARG A 215 -5.49 -17.91 -6.91
CA ARG A 215 -4.34 -18.70 -6.45
C ARG A 215 -4.57 -19.35 -5.10
N TYR A 216 -5.17 -18.63 -4.15
CA TYR A 216 -5.22 -19.02 -2.74
C TYR A 216 -6.61 -19.32 -2.21
N GLY A 217 -7.65 -19.13 -3.03
CA GLY A 217 -9.06 -19.21 -2.63
C GLY A 217 -9.55 -17.91 -2.03
N HIS A 218 -10.87 -17.78 -1.86
CA HIS A 218 -11.46 -16.60 -1.23
C HIS A 218 -11.15 -16.58 0.27
N PRO A 219 -10.75 -15.42 0.82
CA PRO A 219 -10.64 -15.26 2.28
C PRO A 219 -11.94 -15.70 2.99
N GLU A 220 -11.77 -16.41 4.08
CA GLU A 220 -12.88 -16.95 4.87
C GLU A 220 -12.71 -16.62 6.35
N LEU A 221 -13.81 -16.62 7.08
CA LEU A 221 -13.84 -16.39 8.53
C LEU A 221 -12.77 -17.24 9.22
N THR A 222 -11.82 -16.58 9.86
CA THR A 222 -10.67 -17.22 10.48
C THR A 222 -10.37 -16.62 11.84
N LYS A 223 -10.13 -17.48 12.82
CA LYS A 223 -9.52 -17.15 14.10
C LYS A 223 -8.02 -17.32 13.94
N VAL A 224 -7.27 -16.25 14.14
CA VAL A 224 -5.81 -16.24 14.03
C VAL A 224 -5.21 -16.17 15.43
N ASN A 225 -4.38 -17.14 15.77
CA ASN A 225 -3.63 -17.16 17.03
C ASN A 225 -2.65 -15.97 17.08
N ILE A 226 -2.53 -15.33 18.25
CA ILE A 226 -1.57 -14.24 18.51
C ILE A 226 -0.51 -14.60 19.56
N GLY A 227 -0.54 -15.84 20.08
CA GLY A 227 0.52 -16.41 20.90
C GLY A 227 1.62 -17.05 20.06
N VAL A 228 2.56 -17.72 20.73
CA VAL A 228 3.73 -18.35 20.09
C VAL A 228 3.78 -19.86 20.32
N GLY A 229 4.46 -20.57 19.40
CA GLY A 229 4.83 -21.97 19.52
C GLY A 229 6.13 -22.18 20.28
N LYS A 230 6.62 -23.41 20.24
CA LYS A 230 7.84 -23.82 20.95
C LYS A 230 9.07 -23.92 20.03
N ASN A 231 8.87 -23.83 18.73
CA ASN A 231 9.93 -23.94 17.74
C ASN A 231 10.58 -22.57 17.44
N PRO A 232 11.83 -22.55 16.95
CA PRO A 232 12.38 -21.35 16.32
C PRO A 232 11.45 -20.84 15.21
N GLY A 233 11.39 -19.52 15.01
CA GLY A 233 10.45 -18.95 14.06
C GLY A 233 11.08 -18.04 13.04
N ILE A 234 10.40 -17.86 11.92
CA ILE A 234 10.63 -16.83 10.90
C ILE A 234 9.44 -15.88 10.91
N LEU A 235 9.71 -14.59 10.97
CA LEU A 235 8.71 -13.53 10.90
C LEU A 235 8.67 -12.96 9.48
N ILE A 236 7.53 -13.05 8.81
CA ILE A 236 7.32 -12.47 7.50
C ILE A 236 6.42 -11.23 7.61
N SER A 237 6.90 -10.10 7.09
CA SER A 237 6.23 -8.80 7.13
C SER A 237 6.11 -8.21 5.73
N GLY A 238 5.09 -7.39 5.50
CA GLY A 238 4.78 -6.79 4.21
C GLY A 238 3.46 -7.31 3.65
N HIS A 239 3.36 -7.44 2.33
CA HIS A 239 2.07 -7.70 1.67
C HIS A 239 2.08 -8.88 0.70
N ASP A 240 3.26 -9.34 0.24
CA ASP A 240 3.38 -10.30 -0.86
C ASP A 240 3.01 -11.72 -0.45
N LEU A 241 1.87 -12.22 -0.92
CA LEU A 241 1.38 -13.57 -0.62
C LEU A 241 2.13 -14.67 -1.39
N HIS A 242 2.78 -14.33 -2.51
CA HIS A 242 3.64 -15.27 -3.22
C HIS A 242 4.89 -15.60 -2.41
N ASP A 243 5.50 -14.58 -1.79
CA ASP A 243 6.63 -14.79 -0.87
C ASP A 243 6.22 -15.62 0.36
N LEU A 244 5.00 -15.39 0.88
CA LEU A 244 4.46 -16.22 1.97
C LEU A 244 4.28 -17.68 1.53
N GLU A 245 3.73 -17.94 0.32
CA GLU A 245 3.59 -19.29 -0.24
C GLU A 245 4.96 -19.99 -0.35
N GLU A 246 5.94 -19.31 -0.94
CA GLU A 246 7.29 -19.85 -1.12
C GLU A 246 7.97 -20.16 0.23
N LEU A 247 7.86 -19.24 1.21
CA LEU A 247 8.40 -19.46 2.54
C LEU A 247 7.73 -20.66 3.24
N LEU A 248 6.40 -20.73 3.22
CA LEU A 248 5.66 -21.83 3.85
C LEU A 248 6.00 -23.19 3.23
N ARG A 249 6.13 -23.24 1.91
CA ARG A 249 6.53 -24.46 1.18
C ARG A 249 7.93 -24.93 1.57
N GLN A 250 8.89 -23.99 1.68
CA GLN A 250 10.29 -24.31 1.97
C GLN A 250 10.54 -24.61 3.46
N THR A 251 9.71 -24.12 4.36
CA THR A 251 9.81 -24.38 5.81
C THR A 251 9.08 -25.65 6.25
N GLU A 252 8.24 -26.23 5.41
CA GLU A 252 7.49 -27.45 5.75
C GLU A 252 8.43 -28.60 6.13
N GLY A 253 8.19 -29.21 7.29
CA GLY A 253 8.98 -30.32 7.83
C GLY A 253 10.39 -29.94 8.35
N THR A 254 10.76 -28.69 8.37
CA THR A 254 12.09 -28.24 8.82
C THR A 254 12.23 -28.05 10.33
N GLY A 255 11.12 -28.04 11.07
CA GLY A 255 11.07 -27.74 12.51
C GLY A 255 11.12 -26.24 12.82
N VAL A 256 10.88 -25.39 11.82
CA VAL A 256 10.82 -23.93 11.95
C VAL A 256 9.38 -23.48 11.78
N ASP A 257 8.90 -22.65 12.70
CA ASP A 257 7.56 -22.04 12.65
C ASP A 257 7.59 -20.76 11.81
N VAL A 258 6.46 -20.40 11.20
CA VAL A 258 6.28 -19.15 10.46
C VAL A 258 5.19 -18.31 11.11
N TYR A 259 5.50 -17.04 11.30
CA TYR A 259 4.61 -16.02 11.86
C TYR A 259 4.45 -14.87 10.90
N THR A 260 3.24 -14.33 10.80
CA THR A 260 2.99 -13.07 10.10
C THR A 260 3.18 -11.88 11.02
N HIS A 261 3.44 -10.73 10.40
CA HIS A 261 3.49 -9.44 11.08
C HIS A 261 2.79 -8.37 10.22
N SER A 262 2.06 -7.47 10.88
CA SER A 262 1.46 -6.30 10.24
C SER A 262 0.52 -6.68 9.07
N GLU A 263 0.74 -6.15 7.86
CA GLU A 263 -0.11 -6.40 6.69
C GLU A 263 -0.05 -7.85 6.15
N MET A 264 0.83 -8.70 6.67
CA MET A 264 0.82 -10.12 6.31
C MET A 264 -0.22 -10.95 7.11
N LEU A 265 -0.78 -10.42 8.19
CA LEU A 265 -1.86 -11.06 8.97
C LEU A 265 -2.96 -11.69 8.08
N PRO A 266 -3.49 -11.00 7.05
CA PRO A 266 -4.54 -11.57 6.22
C PRO A 266 -4.13 -12.82 5.43
N GLY A 267 -2.86 -13.15 5.33
CA GLY A 267 -2.41 -14.44 4.78
C GLY A 267 -3.10 -15.63 5.46
N HIS A 268 -3.40 -15.53 6.77
CA HIS A 268 -4.12 -16.58 7.51
C HIS A 268 -5.58 -16.79 7.04
N TYR A 269 -6.18 -15.82 6.34
CA TYR A 269 -7.57 -15.90 5.92
C TYR A 269 -7.76 -16.77 4.66
N TYR A 270 -6.69 -17.01 3.91
CA TYR A 270 -6.75 -17.74 2.65
C TYR A 270 -6.70 -19.26 2.86
N PRO A 271 -7.64 -20.03 2.28
CA PRO A 271 -7.73 -21.49 2.44
C PRO A 271 -6.45 -22.23 2.09
N ALA A 272 -5.73 -21.79 1.04
CA ALA A 272 -4.53 -22.46 0.55
C ALA A 272 -3.41 -22.56 1.60
N PHE A 273 -3.33 -21.63 2.55
CA PHE A 273 -2.29 -21.62 3.58
C PHE A 273 -2.65 -22.40 4.84
N LYS A 274 -3.93 -22.73 5.06
CA LYS A 274 -4.40 -23.44 6.26
C LYS A 274 -3.91 -24.88 6.40
N LYS A 275 -3.38 -25.45 5.31
CA LYS A 275 -2.75 -26.79 5.34
C LYS A 275 -1.43 -26.84 6.09
N TYR A 276 -0.73 -25.71 6.22
CA TYR A 276 0.59 -25.63 6.85
C TYR A 276 0.48 -25.52 8.36
N LYS A 277 0.75 -26.60 9.08
CA LYS A 277 0.62 -26.65 10.54
C LYS A 277 1.64 -25.78 11.29
N HIS A 278 2.79 -25.49 10.66
CA HIS A 278 3.84 -24.62 11.18
C HIS A 278 3.59 -23.12 10.88
N PHE A 279 2.48 -22.79 10.27
CA PHE A 279 1.96 -21.43 10.11
C PHE A 279 1.16 -21.05 11.33
N VAL A 280 1.84 -20.57 12.38
CA VAL A 280 1.37 -20.56 13.77
C VAL A 280 0.37 -19.46 14.07
N GLY A 281 0.62 -18.23 13.57
CA GLY A 281 -0.21 -17.08 13.89
C GLY A 281 0.41 -15.75 13.51
N ASN A 282 -0.18 -14.68 14.01
CA ASN A 282 0.32 -13.32 13.84
C ASN A 282 1.07 -12.87 15.09
N TYR A 283 2.27 -12.34 14.93
CA TYR A 283 3.10 -11.84 16.00
C TYR A 283 3.09 -10.31 16.02
N GLY A 284 2.70 -9.74 17.15
CA GLY A 284 2.72 -8.30 17.35
C GLY A 284 1.59 -7.53 16.65
N ASN A 285 1.88 -6.32 16.24
CA ASN A 285 0.93 -5.31 15.81
C ASN A 285 1.23 -4.74 14.41
N ALA A 286 0.84 -3.48 14.19
CA ALA A 286 1.15 -2.73 12.99
C ALA A 286 2.66 -2.42 12.90
N TRP A 287 3.11 -2.16 11.67
CA TRP A 287 4.49 -1.94 11.28
C TRP A 287 5.32 -1.00 12.20
N TRP A 288 4.73 -0.01 12.80
CA TRP A 288 5.45 0.98 13.61
C TRP A 288 5.96 0.44 14.95
N LYS A 289 5.47 -0.74 15.38
CA LYS A 289 5.90 -1.45 16.59
C LYS A 289 7.15 -2.34 16.38
N GLN A 290 7.70 -2.42 15.19
CA GLN A 290 8.80 -3.31 14.81
C GLN A 290 9.99 -3.29 15.77
N ARG A 291 10.37 -2.12 16.30
CA ARG A 291 11.56 -2.02 17.16
C ARG A 291 11.47 -2.86 18.42
N GLU A 292 10.33 -2.90 19.04
CA GLU A 292 10.05 -3.64 20.25
C GLU A 292 9.82 -5.13 19.92
N GLU A 293 8.97 -5.38 18.96
CA GLU A 293 8.48 -6.71 18.59
C GLU A 293 9.59 -7.55 17.95
N PHE A 294 10.41 -6.98 17.07
CA PHE A 294 11.51 -7.71 16.43
C PHE A 294 12.66 -8.02 17.38
N THR A 295 12.84 -7.21 18.42
CA THR A 295 13.79 -7.53 19.50
C THR A 295 13.37 -8.79 20.23
N ALA A 296 12.07 -8.95 20.50
CA ALA A 296 11.51 -10.09 21.24
C ALA A 296 11.30 -11.33 20.37
N PHE A 297 11.25 -11.20 19.05
CA PHE A 297 10.98 -12.32 18.15
C PHE A 297 12.09 -13.37 18.10
N ASN A 298 13.34 -12.98 18.30
CA ASN A 298 14.55 -13.81 18.29
C ASN A 298 14.96 -14.38 16.92
N GLY A 299 14.04 -14.72 16.03
CA GLY A 299 14.27 -15.33 14.72
C GLY A 299 14.55 -14.33 13.59
N PRO A 300 14.79 -14.80 12.36
CA PRO A 300 14.90 -13.97 11.15
C PRO A 300 13.61 -13.22 10.85
N ILE A 301 13.78 -12.04 10.24
CA ILE A 301 12.69 -11.17 9.78
C ILE A 301 12.84 -10.98 8.27
N VAL A 302 11.78 -11.31 7.52
CA VAL A 302 11.71 -11.14 6.07
C VAL A 302 10.76 -10.01 5.73
N PHE A 303 11.28 -8.97 5.08
CA PHE A 303 10.48 -7.88 4.52
C PHE A 303 10.19 -8.15 3.04
N THR A 304 8.96 -8.43 2.73
CA THR A 304 8.53 -8.65 1.35
C THR A 304 8.25 -7.35 0.62
N THR A 305 7.76 -6.34 1.35
CA THR A 305 7.39 -5.02 0.85
C THR A 305 7.64 -3.95 1.92
N ASN A 306 7.13 -2.73 1.72
CA ASN A 306 7.04 -1.75 2.81
C ASN A 306 6.21 -2.35 3.98
N CYS A 307 6.24 -1.96 5.21
CA CYS A 307 6.79 -0.75 5.77
C CYS A 307 8.00 -1.10 6.65
N ILE A 308 9.19 -0.73 6.26
CA ILE A 308 10.39 -0.93 7.09
C ILE A 308 10.51 0.25 8.07
N VAL A 309 10.69 -0.06 9.36
CA VAL A 309 11.13 0.93 10.35
C VAL A 309 12.63 0.78 10.53
N PRO A 310 13.43 1.80 10.22
CA PRO A 310 14.87 1.75 10.45
C PRO A 310 15.20 1.32 11.88
N PRO A 311 16.00 0.26 12.07
CA PRO A 311 16.40 -0.19 13.39
C PRO A 311 17.26 0.89 14.08
N LEU A 312 17.20 0.91 15.41
CA LEU A 312 18.12 1.72 16.19
C LEU A 312 19.56 1.20 16.03
N GLU A 313 20.53 2.04 16.31
CA GLU A 313 21.94 1.67 16.17
C GLU A 313 22.32 0.43 16.99
N ASN A 314 21.76 0.30 18.19
CA ASN A 314 21.95 -0.82 19.12
C ASN A 314 20.94 -1.96 18.96
N ALA A 315 20.13 -1.97 17.90
CA ALA A 315 19.12 -3.02 17.70
C ALA A 315 19.77 -4.39 17.48
N THR A 316 19.33 -5.40 18.24
CA THR A 316 19.87 -6.76 18.24
C THR A 316 19.42 -7.62 17.06
N TYR A 317 18.44 -7.15 16.30
CA TYR A 317 17.84 -7.89 15.19
C TYR A 317 18.36 -7.50 13.79
N LYS A 318 19.26 -6.52 13.67
CA LYS A 318 19.75 -6.03 12.37
C LYS A 318 20.29 -7.13 11.46
N GLU A 319 21.13 -8.00 12.00
CA GLU A 319 21.76 -9.09 11.26
C GLU A 319 20.79 -10.22 10.90
N ARG A 320 19.56 -10.17 11.43
CA ARG A 320 18.49 -11.13 11.15
C ARG A 320 17.45 -10.60 10.18
N MET A 321 17.65 -9.37 9.65
CA MET A 321 16.77 -8.74 8.68
C MET A 321 17.14 -9.15 7.26
N PHE A 322 16.13 -9.53 6.48
CA PHE A 322 16.23 -9.84 5.06
C PHE A 322 15.21 -8.99 4.30
N THR A 323 15.59 -8.53 3.11
CA THR A 323 14.71 -7.78 2.21
C THR A 323 14.44 -8.58 0.94
N ALA A 324 13.31 -8.35 0.29
CA ALA A 324 12.97 -8.95 -0.99
C ALA A 324 12.29 -7.90 -1.89
N ASN A 325 12.19 -8.18 -3.19
CA ASN A 325 11.43 -7.37 -4.14
C ASN A 325 11.95 -5.92 -4.24
N SER A 326 11.03 -4.96 -4.24
CA SER A 326 11.36 -3.52 -4.31
C SER A 326 11.90 -2.94 -3.00
N THR A 327 11.99 -3.75 -1.92
CA THR A 327 12.50 -3.27 -0.63
C THR A 327 14.02 -3.28 -0.58
N GLY A 328 14.58 -2.43 0.28
CA GLY A 328 16.02 -2.38 0.52
C GLY A 328 16.34 -1.67 1.82
N TYR A 329 17.33 -2.20 2.53
CA TYR A 329 17.88 -1.54 3.71
C TYR A 329 19.42 -1.77 3.76
N PRO A 330 20.22 -0.74 4.03
CA PRO A 330 21.69 -0.87 4.05
C PRO A 330 22.16 -1.97 5.00
N GLY A 331 22.98 -2.90 4.49
CA GLY A 331 23.53 -4.01 5.25
C GLY A 331 22.60 -5.21 5.43
N CYS A 332 21.35 -5.16 4.97
CA CYS A 332 20.48 -6.32 4.94
C CYS A 332 20.76 -7.19 3.71
N LYS A 333 20.71 -8.50 3.89
CA LYS A 333 20.72 -9.43 2.76
C LYS A 333 19.43 -9.31 1.97
N HIS A 334 19.56 -9.24 0.66
CA HIS A 334 18.45 -9.19 -0.26
C HIS A 334 18.20 -10.58 -0.87
N ILE A 335 16.98 -11.08 -0.74
CA ILE A 335 16.55 -12.35 -1.32
C ILE A 335 16.13 -12.06 -2.77
N ALA A 336 16.99 -12.43 -3.71
CA ALA A 336 16.73 -12.23 -5.12
C ALA A 336 15.67 -13.20 -5.64
N THR A 337 14.94 -12.75 -6.64
CA THR A 337 14.06 -13.62 -7.45
C THR A 337 14.87 -14.20 -8.59
N ASP A 338 14.79 -15.51 -8.81
CA ASP A 338 15.44 -16.18 -9.94
C ASP A 338 14.70 -15.96 -11.26
N ALA A 339 15.22 -16.57 -12.34
CA ALA A 339 14.65 -16.42 -13.69
C ALA A 339 13.24 -17.03 -13.82
N ASP A 340 12.88 -17.97 -12.96
CA ASP A 340 11.59 -18.67 -12.95
C ASP A 340 10.59 -18.01 -11.99
N GLY A 341 10.98 -16.91 -11.35
CA GLY A 341 10.13 -16.14 -10.42
C GLY A 341 10.16 -16.62 -8.97
N HIS A 342 11.04 -17.58 -8.63
CA HIS A 342 11.15 -18.16 -7.29
C HIS A 342 12.22 -17.48 -6.43
N LYS A 343 12.10 -17.63 -5.12
CA LYS A 343 13.06 -17.17 -4.12
C LYS A 343 13.60 -18.33 -3.28
N ASP A 344 14.87 -18.27 -2.96
CA ASP A 344 15.52 -19.24 -2.06
C ASP A 344 15.55 -18.70 -0.63
N PHE A 345 14.80 -19.32 0.27
CA PHE A 345 14.76 -19.02 1.70
C PHE A 345 15.68 -19.93 2.54
N SER A 346 16.52 -20.74 1.91
CA SER A 346 17.40 -21.71 2.61
C SER A 346 18.28 -21.06 3.67
N GLU A 347 18.85 -19.88 3.39
CA GLU A 347 19.67 -19.13 4.34
C GLU A 347 18.84 -18.61 5.53
N VAL A 348 17.63 -18.12 5.27
CA VAL A 348 16.69 -17.67 6.33
C VAL A 348 16.33 -18.83 7.25
N ILE A 349 16.04 -20.00 6.67
CA ILE A 349 15.71 -21.24 7.40
C ILE A 349 16.91 -21.72 8.21
N ALA A 350 18.11 -21.70 7.63
CA ALA A 350 19.33 -22.10 8.32
C ALA A 350 19.64 -21.20 9.53
N LEU A 351 19.41 -19.89 9.38
CA LEU A 351 19.56 -18.93 10.47
C LEU A 351 18.49 -19.16 11.55
N ALA A 352 17.24 -19.38 11.18
CA ALA A 352 16.15 -19.62 12.12
C ALA A 352 16.43 -20.81 13.04
N LYS A 353 16.98 -21.92 12.50
CA LYS A 353 17.35 -23.12 13.27
C LYS A 353 18.40 -22.86 14.35
N GLN A 354 19.13 -21.76 14.27
CA GLN A 354 20.14 -21.36 15.27
C GLN A 354 19.57 -20.39 16.32
N CYS A 355 18.35 -19.92 16.11
CA CYS A 355 17.70 -18.95 17.00
C CYS A 355 16.89 -19.63 18.10
N GLN A 356 16.61 -18.87 19.17
CA GLN A 356 15.64 -19.27 20.19
C GLN A 356 14.21 -19.06 19.67
N PRO A 357 13.22 -19.76 20.21
CA PRO A 357 11.82 -19.47 19.95
C PRO A 357 11.47 -18.00 20.26
N PRO A 358 10.43 -17.44 19.61
CA PRO A 358 9.95 -16.11 19.92
C PRO A 358 9.51 -15.97 21.38
N VAL A 359 9.74 -14.79 21.97
CA VAL A 359 9.17 -14.44 23.27
C VAL A 359 7.69 -14.11 23.09
N GLU A 360 6.82 -14.72 23.88
CA GLU A 360 5.38 -14.45 23.82
C GLU A 360 5.08 -13.01 24.28
N LEU A 361 4.44 -12.21 23.43
CA LEU A 361 4.02 -10.85 23.74
C LEU A 361 2.58 -10.81 24.25
N GLU A 362 1.73 -11.66 23.73
CA GLU A 362 0.30 -11.70 24.01
C GLU A 362 -0.26 -13.09 23.73
N GLN A 363 -1.47 -13.35 24.21
CA GLN A 363 -2.18 -14.62 24.01
C GLN A 363 -3.60 -14.35 23.51
N GLY A 364 -4.19 -15.34 22.87
CA GLY A 364 -5.56 -15.29 22.39
C GLY A 364 -5.67 -15.39 20.88
N GLU A 365 -6.77 -14.90 20.36
CA GLU A 365 -7.11 -14.97 18.95
C GLU A 365 -7.69 -13.65 18.47
N ILE A 366 -7.45 -13.31 17.20
CA ILE A 366 -8.16 -12.25 16.48
C ILE A 366 -8.97 -12.87 15.35
N ILE A 367 -10.08 -12.21 14.98
CA ILE A 367 -10.99 -12.72 13.96
C ILE A 367 -10.90 -11.82 12.74
N GLY A 368 -10.80 -12.43 11.54
CA GLY A 368 -10.81 -11.73 10.26
C GLY A 368 -11.28 -12.62 9.12
N GLY A 369 -11.07 -12.17 7.88
CA GLY A 369 -11.48 -12.90 6.67
C GLY A 369 -12.85 -12.49 6.15
N PHE A 370 -13.34 -11.31 6.49
CA PHE A 370 -14.60 -10.76 6.02
C PHE A 370 -14.46 -10.01 4.70
N ALA A 371 -13.77 -10.61 3.71
CA ALA A 371 -13.77 -10.11 2.34
C ALA A 371 -15.16 -10.24 1.69
N HIS A 372 -15.36 -9.63 0.52
CA HIS A 372 -16.67 -9.54 -0.11
C HIS A 372 -17.37 -10.90 -0.27
N ASN A 373 -16.66 -11.95 -0.70
CA ASN A 373 -17.25 -13.28 -0.86
C ASN A 373 -17.81 -13.84 0.46
N GLN A 374 -17.07 -13.69 1.58
CA GLN A 374 -17.52 -14.13 2.91
C GLN A 374 -18.70 -13.31 3.41
N VAL A 375 -18.70 -11.99 3.20
CA VAL A 375 -19.80 -11.10 3.60
C VAL A 375 -21.06 -11.38 2.78
N MET A 376 -20.93 -11.69 1.47
CA MET A 376 -22.07 -12.07 0.62
C MET A 376 -22.76 -13.35 1.10
N GLN A 377 -22.04 -14.30 1.67
CA GLN A 377 -22.62 -15.49 2.29
C GLN A 377 -23.45 -15.15 3.54
N LEU A 378 -23.18 -14.01 4.17
CA LEU A 378 -23.92 -13.50 5.31
C LEU A 378 -24.95 -12.41 4.93
N ALA A 379 -25.12 -12.15 3.64
CA ALA A 379 -25.91 -11.00 3.14
C ALA A 379 -27.32 -10.95 3.73
N ASP A 380 -28.03 -12.07 3.77
CA ASP A 380 -29.41 -12.12 4.29
C ASP A 380 -29.46 -11.70 5.77
N LYS A 381 -28.50 -12.17 6.58
CA LYS A 381 -28.40 -11.80 8.01
C LYS A 381 -28.07 -10.33 8.18
N VAL A 382 -27.15 -9.80 7.37
CA VAL A 382 -26.75 -8.38 7.41
C VAL A 382 -27.93 -7.50 7.00
N VAL A 383 -28.64 -7.84 5.92
CA VAL A 383 -29.82 -7.11 5.44
C VAL A 383 -30.96 -7.14 6.46
N GLU A 384 -31.22 -8.29 7.10
CA GLU A 384 -32.20 -8.43 8.16
C GLU A 384 -31.84 -7.57 9.39
N ALA A 385 -30.57 -7.60 9.81
CA ALA A 385 -30.08 -6.78 10.92
C ALA A 385 -30.19 -5.27 10.64
N VAL A 386 -29.96 -4.84 9.40
CA VAL A 386 -30.18 -3.44 8.99
C VAL A 386 -31.67 -3.09 8.97
N LYS A 387 -32.52 -3.92 8.36
CA LYS A 387 -33.97 -3.69 8.28
C LYS A 387 -34.66 -3.68 9.65
N SER A 388 -34.19 -4.51 10.58
CA SER A 388 -34.71 -4.55 11.97
C SER A 388 -34.18 -3.41 12.83
N GLY A 389 -33.18 -2.65 12.36
CA GLY A 389 -32.50 -1.61 13.14
C GLY A 389 -31.47 -2.16 14.14
N ALA A 390 -31.18 -3.45 14.14
CA ALA A 390 -30.12 -4.04 14.97
C ALA A 390 -28.74 -3.54 14.56
N ILE A 391 -28.53 -3.27 13.26
CA ILE A 391 -27.38 -2.54 12.73
C ILE A 391 -27.91 -1.23 12.15
N ARG A 392 -27.56 -0.11 12.79
CA ARG A 392 -27.96 1.23 12.38
C ARG A 392 -26.96 1.89 11.44
N LYS A 393 -25.67 1.67 11.64
CA LYS A 393 -24.60 2.28 10.86
C LYS A 393 -23.44 1.32 10.65
N PHE A 394 -22.83 1.41 9.48
CA PHE A 394 -21.49 0.87 9.21
C PHE A 394 -20.49 2.01 9.25
N VAL A 395 -19.35 1.77 9.87
CA VAL A 395 -18.24 2.73 9.93
C VAL A 395 -17.05 2.11 9.23
N VAL A 396 -16.69 2.64 8.07
CA VAL A 396 -15.46 2.25 7.38
C VAL A 396 -14.30 2.92 8.10
N MET A 397 -13.61 2.15 8.93
CA MET A 397 -12.37 2.52 9.60
C MET A 397 -11.26 1.68 8.98
N ALA A 398 -10.66 2.16 7.92
CA ALA A 398 -9.70 1.40 7.13
C ALA A 398 -8.43 2.22 6.84
N GLY A 399 -7.43 1.58 6.26
CA GLY A 399 -6.20 2.21 5.81
C GLY A 399 -4.99 1.90 6.68
N CYS A 400 -4.12 2.89 6.86
CA CYS A 400 -2.82 2.71 7.49
C CYS A 400 -2.85 2.98 8.99
N ASP A 401 -1.83 2.48 9.70
CA ASP A 401 -1.51 2.94 11.06
C ASP A 401 -0.17 3.71 11.06
N GLY A 402 0.29 4.18 12.20
CA GLY A 402 1.54 4.91 12.38
C GLY A 402 1.81 5.23 13.85
N ARG A 403 3.00 5.79 14.08
CA ARG A 403 3.53 5.99 15.44
C ARG A 403 3.02 7.25 16.17
N MET A 404 2.36 8.17 15.47
CA MET A 404 1.91 9.41 16.09
C MET A 404 0.81 9.15 17.13
N LYS A 405 0.95 9.76 18.32
CA LYS A 405 -0.03 9.61 19.41
C LYS A 405 -1.45 10.03 19.01
N SER A 406 -1.58 11.00 18.10
CA SER A 406 -2.88 11.41 17.55
C SER A 406 -3.69 10.27 16.90
N ARG A 407 -3.06 9.14 16.58
CA ARG A 407 -3.74 7.94 16.07
C ARG A 407 -4.46 7.12 17.15
N ASP A 408 -4.25 7.42 18.43
CA ASP A 408 -5.05 6.84 19.51
C ASP A 408 -6.53 7.18 19.35
N TYR A 409 -6.84 8.30 18.66
CA TYR A 409 -8.18 8.66 18.22
C TYR A 409 -8.98 7.47 17.64
N TYR A 410 -8.36 6.63 16.82
CA TYR A 410 -9.08 5.48 16.20
C TYR A 410 -9.46 4.40 17.20
N ALA A 411 -8.65 4.17 18.22
CA ALA A 411 -8.99 3.27 19.31
C ALA A 411 -10.12 3.84 20.18
N ASP A 412 -10.00 5.13 20.54
CA ASP A 412 -10.98 5.84 21.34
C ASP A 412 -12.33 5.93 20.62
N PHE A 413 -12.30 6.25 19.32
CA PHE A 413 -13.50 6.28 18.47
C PHE A 413 -14.18 4.90 18.40
N ALA A 414 -13.43 3.82 18.18
CA ALA A 414 -13.98 2.47 18.13
C ALA A 414 -14.61 2.05 19.46
N GLN A 415 -14.00 2.40 20.59
CA GLN A 415 -14.53 2.11 21.93
C GLN A 415 -15.82 2.88 22.23
N ALA A 416 -15.91 4.12 21.74
CA ALA A 416 -17.05 5.00 21.96
C ALA A 416 -18.25 4.69 21.06
N LEU A 417 -18.07 3.88 20.00
CA LEU A 417 -19.13 3.54 19.06
C LEU A 417 -20.32 2.83 19.76
N PRO A 418 -21.57 3.24 19.49
CA PRO A 418 -22.78 2.56 19.98
C PRO A 418 -22.80 1.07 19.58
N LYS A 419 -23.52 0.27 20.37
CA LYS A 419 -23.60 -1.18 20.17
C LYS A 419 -24.29 -1.63 18.89
N ASP A 420 -25.03 -0.75 18.22
CA ASP A 420 -25.73 -0.95 16.97
C ASP A 420 -24.92 -0.52 15.74
N THR A 421 -23.60 -0.42 15.88
CA THR A 421 -22.68 -0.06 14.80
C THR A 421 -21.68 -1.17 14.51
N VAL A 422 -21.31 -1.33 13.24
CA VAL A 422 -20.32 -2.29 12.76
C VAL A 422 -19.17 -1.56 12.10
N ILE A 423 -17.94 -1.92 12.43
CA ILE A 423 -16.71 -1.42 11.80
C ILE A 423 -16.38 -2.33 10.61
N LEU A 424 -16.24 -1.72 9.43
CA LEU A 424 -15.68 -2.36 8.25
C LEU A 424 -14.23 -1.90 8.09
N THR A 425 -13.28 -2.82 8.01
CA THR A 425 -11.87 -2.48 7.98
C THR A 425 -11.05 -3.28 6.97
N ALA A 426 -9.96 -2.67 6.50
CA ALA A 426 -8.87 -3.26 5.73
C ALA A 426 -7.59 -2.45 5.99
N GLY A 427 -6.43 -3.09 5.97
CA GLY A 427 -5.16 -2.41 6.23
C GLY A 427 -4.76 -2.36 7.71
N CYS A 428 -3.62 -1.73 8.01
CA CYS A 428 -3.03 -1.69 9.36
C CYS A 428 -3.86 -0.94 10.41
N ALA A 429 -4.78 -0.07 10.01
CA ALA A 429 -5.64 0.67 10.96
C ALA A 429 -6.38 -0.28 11.92
N LYS A 430 -6.71 -1.49 11.47
CA LYS A 430 -7.36 -2.54 12.27
C LYS A 430 -6.70 -2.81 13.62
N TYR A 431 -5.37 -2.69 13.70
CA TYR A 431 -4.62 -2.98 14.93
C TYR A 431 -4.95 -2.04 16.10
N ARG A 432 -5.61 -0.91 15.84
CA ARG A 432 -6.11 0.00 16.87
C ARG A 432 -7.36 -0.53 17.58
N TYR A 433 -8.07 -1.50 16.98
CA TYR A 433 -9.37 -1.94 17.51
C TYR A 433 -9.69 -3.43 17.30
N ASN A 434 -8.93 -4.20 16.50
CA ASN A 434 -9.24 -5.62 16.26
C ASN A 434 -9.04 -6.54 17.47
N LYS A 435 -8.37 -6.05 18.51
CA LYS A 435 -8.19 -6.75 19.79
C LYS A 435 -9.10 -6.20 20.91
N LEU A 436 -9.92 -5.18 20.63
CA LEU A 436 -10.87 -4.65 21.58
C LEU A 436 -12.09 -5.57 21.74
N PRO A 437 -12.62 -5.75 22.96
CA PRO A 437 -13.77 -6.60 23.21
C PRO A 437 -15.08 -5.90 22.82
N LEU A 438 -15.26 -5.60 21.54
CA LEU A 438 -16.43 -4.86 21.04
C LEU A 438 -17.70 -5.72 20.95
N GLY A 439 -17.56 -7.07 20.95
CA GLY A 439 -18.67 -8.01 20.90
C GLY A 439 -19.24 -8.21 19.50
N ASP A 440 -20.50 -8.66 19.45
CA ASP A 440 -21.23 -8.95 18.22
C ASP A 440 -22.65 -8.40 18.23
N ILE A 441 -23.29 -8.39 17.06
CA ILE A 441 -24.70 -8.08 16.88
C ILE A 441 -25.36 -9.30 16.22
N GLN A 442 -26.15 -10.06 16.98
CA GLN A 442 -26.83 -11.28 16.50
C GLN A 442 -25.87 -12.31 15.86
N GLY A 443 -24.64 -12.42 16.42
CA GLY A 443 -23.59 -13.31 15.94
C GLY A 443 -22.77 -12.73 14.77
N ILE A 444 -22.97 -11.47 14.40
CA ILE A 444 -22.13 -10.73 13.47
C ILE A 444 -21.10 -9.95 14.28
N PRO A 445 -19.78 -10.24 14.20
CA PRO A 445 -18.78 -9.45 14.90
C PRO A 445 -18.87 -7.97 14.56
N ARG A 446 -18.63 -7.11 15.54
CA ARG A 446 -18.65 -5.65 15.32
C ARG A 446 -17.42 -5.13 14.59
N VAL A 447 -16.40 -5.94 14.36
CA VAL A 447 -15.25 -5.62 13.50
C VAL A 447 -15.18 -6.66 12.39
N LEU A 448 -15.42 -6.22 11.16
CA LEU A 448 -15.35 -7.05 9.96
C LEU A 448 -14.07 -6.67 9.19
N ASP A 449 -13.02 -7.45 9.40
CA ASP A 449 -11.73 -7.25 8.74
C ASP A 449 -11.70 -7.99 7.40
N ALA A 450 -11.68 -7.22 6.30
CA ALA A 450 -11.61 -7.74 4.95
C ALA A 450 -10.22 -8.25 4.55
N GLY A 451 -9.15 -7.69 5.14
CA GLY A 451 -7.79 -8.10 4.77
C GLY A 451 -6.76 -6.98 4.73
N GLN A 452 -5.85 -7.04 3.76
CA GLN A 452 -4.80 -6.04 3.51
C GLN A 452 -5.39 -4.71 3.00
N CYS A 453 -4.55 -3.69 2.83
CA CYS A 453 -5.00 -2.39 2.32
C CYS A 453 -5.64 -2.47 0.92
N ASN A 454 -5.18 -3.35 0.03
CA ASN A 454 -5.81 -3.62 -1.27
C ASN A 454 -7.22 -4.25 -1.14
N ASP A 455 -7.52 -4.93 -0.03
CA ASP A 455 -8.85 -5.49 0.24
C ASP A 455 -9.89 -4.40 0.61
N SER A 456 -9.49 -3.12 0.56
CA SER A 456 -10.43 -2.00 0.42
C SER A 456 -11.34 -2.17 -0.80
N TYR A 457 -10.90 -2.92 -1.83
CA TYR A 457 -11.74 -3.38 -2.92
C TYR A 457 -12.95 -4.17 -2.42
N SER A 458 -12.76 -5.09 -1.49
CA SER A 458 -13.86 -5.85 -0.87
C SER A 458 -14.88 -4.93 -0.18
N LEU A 459 -14.40 -3.88 0.50
CA LEU A 459 -15.30 -2.92 1.16
C LEU A 459 -16.13 -2.14 0.12
N ALA A 460 -15.53 -1.75 -1.00
CA ALA A 460 -16.24 -1.10 -2.10
C ALA A 460 -17.27 -2.03 -2.74
N VAL A 461 -16.92 -3.29 -3.00
CA VAL A 461 -17.85 -4.31 -3.56
C VAL A 461 -19.02 -4.54 -2.60
N ILE A 462 -18.78 -4.64 -1.29
CA ILE A 462 -19.84 -4.78 -0.28
C ILE A 462 -20.78 -3.57 -0.32
N ALA A 463 -20.25 -2.35 -0.35
CA ALA A 463 -21.05 -1.13 -0.42
C ALA A 463 -21.90 -1.06 -1.71
N LEU A 464 -21.31 -1.37 -2.86
CA LEU A 464 -22.03 -1.42 -4.14
C LEU A 464 -23.16 -2.47 -4.11
N LYS A 465 -22.90 -3.64 -3.51
CA LYS A 465 -23.93 -4.68 -3.38
C LYS A 465 -25.05 -4.28 -2.42
N LEU A 466 -24.73 -3.64 -1.31
CA LEU A 466 -25.76 -3.08 -0.41
C LEU A 466 -26.61 -2.01 -1.10
N LYS A 467 -25.98 -1.12 -1.89
CA LYS A 467 -26.69 -0.15 -2.72
C LYS A 467 -27.71 -0.83 -3.64
N GLU A 468 -27.31 -1.90 -4.34
CA GLU A 468 -28.17 -2.70 -5.22
C GLU A 468 -29.34 -3.34 -4.44
N VAL A 469 -29.05 -4.02 -3.32
CA VAL A 469 -30.05 -4.72 -2.49
C VAL A 469 -31.09 -3.76 -1.90
N PHE A 470 -30.65 -2.57 -1.48
CA PHE A 470 -31.54 -1.53 -0.97
C PHE A 470 -32.17 -0.66 -2.06
N GLN A 471 -31.87 -0.91 -3.34
CA GLN A 471 -32.40 -0.19 -4.50
C GLN A 471 -32.14 1.33 -4.44
N LEU A 472 -30.96 1.72 -3.93
CA LEU A 472 -30.57 3.12 -3.82
C LEU A 472 -29.97 3.63 -5.14
N ASN A 473 -30.16 4.92 -5.42
CA ASN A 473 -29.61 5.55 -6.63
C ASN A 473 -28.15 6.01 -6.41
N ASP A 474 -27.84 6.47 -5.20
CA ASP A 474 -26.51 6.97 -4.82
C ASP A 474 -25.91 6.10 -3.71
N ILE A 475 -24.61 5.78 -3.83
CA ILE A 475 -23.86 5.05 -2.81
C ILE A 475 -23.81 5.81 -1.48
N ASN A 476 -23.91 7.13 -1.51
CA ASN A 476 -23.89 8.01 -0.35
C ASN A 476 -25.20 7.99 0.46
N GLU A 477 -26.26 7.34 -0.06
CA GLU A 477 -27.51 7.10 0.69
C GLU A 477 -27.42 5.90 1.64
N LEU A 478 -26.36 5.07 1.51
CA LEU A 478 -26.13 3.94 2.41
C LEU A 478 -25.86 4.43 3.86
N PRO A 479 -26.23 3.64 4.87
CA PRO A 479 -25.90 3.95 6.26
C PRO A 479 -24.42 3.68 6.56
N ILE A 480 -23.52 4.16 5.70
CA ILE A 480 -22.08 4.00 5.78
C ILE A 480 -21.44 5.37 5.99
N VAL A 481 -20.49 5.45 6.90
CA VAL A 481 -19.63 6.62 7.11
C VAL A 481 -18.16 6.23 6.99
N TYR A 482 -17.33 7.16 6.55
CA TYR A 482 -15.93 6.89 6.21
C TYR A 482 -15.01 7.68 7.13
N ASN A 483 -14.31 6.98 8.02
CA ASN A 483 -13.32 7.52 8.96
C ASN A 483 -11.97 6.85 8.71
N ILE A 484 -11.24 7.36 7.71
CA ILE A 484 -10.09 6.71 7.09
C ILE A 484 -8.78 7.18 7.70
N ALA A 485 -7.95 6.22 8.08
CA ALA A 485 -6.57 6.46 8.49
C ALA A 485 -5.63 6.34 7.30
N TRP A 486 -4.93 7.40 6.91
CA TRP A 486 -3.97 7.32 5.81
C TRP A 486 -2.53 7.48 6.30
N TYR A 487 -1.57 6.96 5.57
CA TYR A 487 -0.15 7.13 5.86
C TYR A 487 0.70 7.27 4.59
N GLU A 488 0.50 6.42 3.58
CA GLU A 488 1.37 6.32 2.42
C GLU A 488 0.59 6.15 1.10
N GLN A 489 1.30 5.90 0.00
CA GLN A 489 0.82 6.02 -1.37
C GLN A 489 -0.27 5.03 -1.75
N LYS A 490 -0.30 3.84 -1.13
CA LYS A 490 -1.40 2.89 -1.36
C LYS A 490 -2.74 3.43 -0.83
N ALA A 491 -2.72 4.18 0.28
CA ALA A 491 -3.92 4.87 0.73
C ALA A 491 -4.36 6.00 -0.22
N VAL A 492 -3.41 6.63 -0.92
CA VAL A 492 -3.74 7.65 -1.93
C VAL A 492 -4.51 7.04 -3.10
N ILE A 493 -4.03 5.92 -3.69
CA ILE A 493 -4.76 5.30 -4.80
C ILE A 493 -6.13 4.75 -4.37
N VAL A 494 -6.27 4.24 -3.13
CA VAL A 494 -7.57 3.82 -2.58
C VAL A 494 -8.51 5.02 -2.47
N LEU A 495 -8.03 6.16 -1.97
CA LEU A 495 -8.83 7.39 -1.93
C LEU A 495 -9.31 7.81 -3.32
N LEU A 496 -8.39 7.87 -4.30
CA LEU A 496 -8.73 8.24 -5.67
C LEU A 496 -9.75 7.26 -6.28
N ALA A 497 -9.63 5.97 -5.99
CA ALA A 497 -10.59 4.96 -6.40
C ALA A 497 -11.99 5.22 -5.81
N LEU A 498 -12.08 5.53 -4.52
CA LEU A 498 -13.35 5.87 -3.87
C LEU A 498 -13.99 7.13 -4.47
N LEU A 499 -13.17 8.18 -4.74
CA LEU A 499 -13.67 9.39 -5.40
C LEU A 499 -14.17 9.11 -6.82
N SER A 500 -13.49 8.26 -7.57
CA SER A 500 -13.93 7.86 -8.92
C SER A 500 -15.23 7.05 -8.93
N LEU A 501 -15.54 6.35 -7.84
CA LEU A 501 -16.81 5.65 -7.60
C LEU A 501 -17.94 6.57 -7.09
N GLY A 502 -17.64 7.86 -6.91
CA GLY A 502 -18.61 8.84 -6.44
C GLY A 502 -18.81 8.86 -4.91
N VAL A 503 -17.96 8.20 -4.15
CA VAL A 503 -18.01 8.24 -2.67
C VAL A 503 -17.64 9.63 -2.17
N LYS A 504 -18.46 10.16 -1.26
CA LYS A 504 -18.31 11.49 -0.66
C LYS A 504 -18.23 11.42 0.87
N HIS A 505 -17.93 12.58 1.47
CA HIS A 505 -17.91 12.74 2.93
C HIS A 505 -16.91 11.82 3.64
N ILE A 506 -15.73 11.62 3.03
CA ILE A 506 -14.64 10.83 3.60
C ILE A 506 -13.84 11.73 4.56
N HIS A 507 -13.72 11.32 5.83
CA HIS A 507 -12.86 11.94 6.81
C HIS A 507 -11.51 11.25 6.86
N LEU A 508 -10.45 12.04 6.66
CA LEU A 508 -9.06 11.58 6.61
C LEU A 508 -8.29 12.00 7.85
N GLY A 509 -7.63 11.06 8.47
CA GLY A 509 -6.82 11.31 9.65
C GLY A 509 -5.46 10.61 9.66
N PRO A 510 -4.61 11.00 10.64
CA PRO A 510 -4.83 12.01 11.67
C PRO A 510 -4.67 13.45 11.19
N THR A 511 -4.15 13.67 9.98
CA THR A 511 -4.01 14.99 9.34
C THR A 511 -4.38 14.88 7.86
N LEU A 512 -4.75 15.98 7.23
CA LEU A 512 -4.82 16.02 5.77
C LEU A 512 -3.40 15.91 5.18
N PRO A 513 -3.27 15.44 3.92
CA PRO A 513 -1.97 15.31 3.26
C PRO A 513 -1.24 16.65 3.08
N ALA A 514 0.05 16.68 3.45
CA ALA A 514 0.90 17.86 3.33
C ALA A 514 1.15 18.30 1.88
N PHE A 515 0.92 17.41 0.92
CA PHE A 515 1.08 17.71 -0.51
C PHE A 515 -0.15 18.38 -1.14
N LEU A 516 -1.23 18.54 -0.41
CA LEU A 516 -2.40 19.29 -0.89
C LEU A 516 -2.19 20.79 -0.67
N SER A 517 -2.20 21.57 -1.76
CA SER A 517 -2.24 23.02 -1.67
C SER A 517 -3.59 23.47 -1.07
N PRO A 518 -3.68 24.67 -0.53
CA PRO A 518 -4.96 25.21 0.00
C PRO A 518 -6.09 25.18 -1.03
N ASN A 519 -5.80 25.48 -2.30
CA ASN A 519 -6.81 25.48 -3.37
C ASN A 519 -7.24 24.06 -3.73
N VAL A 520 -6.30 23.10 -3.85
CA VAL A 520 -6.62 21.69 -4.12
C VAL A 520 -7.40 21.08 -2.95
N ALA A 521 -7.00 21.37 -1.71
CA ALA A 521 -7.75 20.94 -0.53
C ALA A 521 -9.17 21.51 -0.53
N LYS A 522 -9.36 22.79 -0.90
CA LYS A 522 -10.67 23.41 -1.03
C LYS A 522 -11.55 22.70 -2.05
N VAL A 523 -11.02 22.35 -3.22
CA VAL A 523 -11.75 21.58 -4.26
C VAL A 523 -12.21 20.22 -3.70
N LEU A 524 -11.33 19.50 -2.99
CA LEU A 524 -11.68 18.21 -2.37
C LEU A 524 -12.81 18.36 -1.32
N VAL A 525 -12.77 19.42 -0.52
CA VAL A 525 -13.82 19.70 0.46
C VAL A 525 -15.15 20.06 -0.23
N GLU A 526 -15.13 20.98 -1.19
CA GLU A 526 -16.35 21.50 -1.82
C GLU A 526 -17.02 20.49 -2.76
N GLN A 527 -16.25 19.71 -3.52
CA GLN A 527 -16.81 18.79 -4.50
C GLN A 527 -17.07 17.38 -3.93
N PHE A 528 -16.25 16.92 -2.99
CA PHE A 528 -16.31 15.55 -2.48
C PHE A 528 -16.63 15.48 -0.98
N GLY A 529 -16.70 16.60 -0.27
CA GLY A 529 -16.96 16.62 1.16
C GLY A 529 -15.83 16.01 1.99
N ILE A 530 -14.57 16.05 1.50
CA ILE A 530 -13.43 15.53 2.25
C ILE A 530 -13.24 16.38 3.51
N GLY A 531 -13.16 15.72 4.68
CA GLY A 531 -12.91 16.36 5.97
C GLY A 531 -11.71 15.79 6.69
N GLY A 532 -11.24 16.52 7.71
CA GLY A 532 -10.31 16.00 8.71
C GLY A 532 -11.04 15.41 9.90
N ILE A 533 -10.33 14.70 10.76
CA ILE A 533 -10.84 14.21 12.05
C ILE A 533 -10.59 15.26 13.14
N THR A 534 -11.42 15.23 14.20
CA THR A 534 -11.32 16.15 15.35
C THR A 534 -11.27 15.39 16.67
N THR A 535 -12.40 15.22 17.35
CA THR A 535 -12.53 14.34 18.52
C THR A 535 -13.56 13.24 18.24
N PRO A 536 -13.45 12.06 18.88
CA PRO A 536 -14.41 10.98 18.70
C PRO A 536 -15.86 11.43 18.85
N GLU A 537 -16.18 12.22 19.87
CA GLU A 537 -17.53 12.67 20.16
C GLU A 537 -18.06 13.64 19.09
N ALA A 538 -17.22 14.60 18.66
CA ALA A 538 -17.61 15.57 17.65
C ALA A 538 -17.82 14.90 16.29
N ASP A 539 -16.93 13.97 15.93
CA ASP A 539 -17.01 13.27 14.66
C ASP A 539 -18.17 12.25 14.64
N MET A 540 -18.46 11.55 15.75
CA MET A 540 -19.65 10.70 15.85
C MET A 540 -20.95 11.51 15.66
N LYS A 541 -21.01 12.70 16.24
CA LYS A 541 -22.15 13.61 16.03
C LYS A 541 -22.25 14.06 14.57
N LEU A 542 -21.12 14.41 13.95
CA LEU A 542 -21.07 14.79 12.54
C LEU A 542 -21.51 13.64 11.61
N PHE A 543 -21.15 12.42 11.92
CA PHE A 543 -21.55 11.21 11.19
C PHE A 543 -23.00 10.76 11.48
N GLY A 544 -23.72 11.43 12.38
CA GLY A 544 -25.07 11.03 12.77
C GLY A 544 -25.13 9.65 13.44
N ILE A 545 -24.10 9.35 14.23
CA ILE A 545 -23.99 8.10 15.00
C ILE A 545 -24.60 8.27 16.40
N CYS A 546 -24.50 9.47 16.96
CA CYS A 546 -25.05 9.86 18.29
C CYS A 546 -26.20 10.85 18.12
#